data_7d154bff5eb4723e64fe75af557d1ec4
#
_entry.id   7d154bff5eb4723e64fe75af557d1ec4
#
_cell.length_a   1.000
_cell.length_b   1.000
_cell.length_c   1.000
_cell.angle_alpha   90.00
_cell.angle_beta   90.00
_cell.angle_gamma   90.00
#
_symmetry.space_group_name_H-M   'P 1'
#
loop_
_entity.id
_entity.type
_entity.pdbx_description
1 polymer ?
#
loop_
_entity_poly.entity_id
_entity_poly.type
_entity_poly.pdbx_seq_one_letter_code
_entity_poly.pdbx_strand_id
1 'polypeptide(L)'
;MTGLGNYFMRKVNLKDIEERVRQSPKEKFGRRMKEISIALGRDPESLDLRKRHPFDLALARIPKGKTLCPYHSHSAESELYLVISGQGNIRDKDGSTIVTAGDAFFFSPGEAHQLANADEEDFVYYIIADNPRGDSCYYPDSGKFAVMKEGNDEVIVNGNETDYFEGEE
;
A
#
# COMPACT_ATOMS: atom_id res chain seq x y z
N MET A 1 -6.54 41.30 4.84
CA MET A 1 -5.47 40.95 3.85
C MET A 1 -5.15 39.49 4.03
N THR A 2 -5.74 38.66 3.20
CA THR A 2 -5.49 37.20 3.21
C THR A 2 -4.15 36.97 2.54
N GLY A 3 -3.15 36.57 3.32
CA GLY A 3 -1.83 36.23 2.82
C GLY A 3 -1.94 35.13 1.79
N LEU A 4 -1.65 35.44 0.53
CA LEU A 4 -1.37 34.44 -0.51
C LEU A 4 -0.16 33.66 -0.03
N GLY A 5 -0.38 32.45 0.45
CA GLY A 5 0.72 31.54 0.82
C GLY A 5 1.64 31.40 -0.39
N ASN A 6 2.93 31.63 -0.20
CA ASN A 6 3.93 31.38 -1.21
C ASN A 6 3.90 29.90 -1.60
N TYR A 7 3.28 29.60 -2.73
CA TYR A 7 3.29 28.24 -3.30
C TYR A 7 4.63 28.03 -4.00
N PHE A 8 5.56 27.38 -3.31
CA PHE A 8 6.81 26.96 -3.93
C PHE A 8 6.64 25.54 -4.49
N MET A 9 7.28 25.29 -5.65
CA MET A 9 7.42 23.95 -6.19
C MET A 9 8.16 23.06 -5.16
N ARG A 10 7.53 21.97 -4.75
CA ARG A 10 8.19 20.94 -3.94
C ARG A 10 8.93 19.99 -4.88
N LYS A 11 10.19 19.68 -4.58
CA LYS A 11 11.03 18.81 -5.39
C LYS A 11 11.85 17.90 -4.52
N VAL A 12 11.89 16.63 -4.87
CA VAL A 12 12.78 15.63 -4.29
C VAL A 12 13.45 14.85 -5.42
N ASN A 13 14.57 14.19 -5.11
CA ASN A 13 15.20 13.22 -6.00
C ASN A 13 15.22 11.87 -5.30
N LEU A 14 14.95 10.80 -6.02
CA LEU A 14 14.92 9.44 -5.45
C LEU A 14 16.21 9.04 -4.72
N LYS A 15 17.37 9.55 -5.18
CA LYS A 15 18.66 9.29 -4.52
C LYS A 15 18.75 9.88 -3.11
N ASP A 16 17.97 10.93 -2.84
CA ASP A 16 17.99 11.67 -1.57
C ASP A 16 16.89 11.18 -0.60
N ILE A 17 16.03 10.23 -1.03
CA ILE A 17 15.00 9.62 -0.20
C ILE A 17 15.56 8.36 0.45
N GLU A 18 15.50 8.30 1.77
CA GLU A 18 15.88 7.12 2.54
C GLU A 18 14.99 5.92 2.18
N GLU A 19 15.60 4.76 2.00
CA GLU A 19 14.87 3.53 1.72
C GLU A 19 14.43 2.86 3.01
N ARG A 20 13.13 2.70 3.20
CA ARG A 20 12.55 1.97 4.32
C ARG A 20 12.46 0.49 4.01
N VAL A 21 12.94 -0.35 4.92
CA VAL A 21 12.90 -1.81 4.78
C VAL A 21 11.85 -2.36 5.75
N ARG A 22 10.97 -3.20 5.23
CA ARG A 22 10.03 -3.99 6.05
C ARG A 22 10.21 -5.47 5.70
N GLN A 23 10.30 -6.32 6.72
CA GLN A 23 10.46 -7.77 6.57
C GLN A 23 9.69 -8.49 7.67
N SER A 24 9.02 -9.59 7.32
CA SER A 24 8.34 -10.43 8.30
C SER A 24 9.34 -11.29 9.08
N PRO A 25 9.02 -11.73 10.32
CA PRO A 25 9.92 -12.52 11.14
C PRO A 25 10.42 -13.83 10.50
N LYS A 26 9.60 -14.45 9.63
CA LYS A 26 9.96 -15.67 8.87
C LYS A 26 10.43 -15.36 7.45
N GLU A 27 10.75 -14.11 7.16
CA GLU A 27 11.31 -13.63 5.91
C GLU A 27 10.49 -13.91 4.62
N LYS A 28 9.28 -14.43 4.72
CA LYS A 28 8.40 -14.67 3.57
C LYS A 28 8.01 -13.35 2.89
N PHE A 29 7.64 -12.35 3.71
CA PHE A 29 7.24 -11.04 3.22
C PHE A 29 8.38 -10.05 3.39
N GLY A 30 8.64 -9.26 2.36
CA GLY A 30 9.69 -8.25 2.40
C GLY A 30 9.58 -7.24 1.29
N ARG A 31 9.80 -5.97 1.64
CA ARG A 31 9.83 -4.87 0.70
C ARG A 31 10.83 -3.80 1.13
N ARG A 32 11.27 -3.02 0.14
CA ARG A 32 12.01 -1.78 0.33
C ARG A 32 11.25 -0.68 -0.38
N MET A 33 11.10 0.47 0.25
CA MET A 33 10.29 1.56 -0.30
C MET A 33 10.95 2.91 -0.11
N LYS A 34 10.82 3.77 -1.13
CA LYS A 34 11.12 5.20 -1.07
C LYS A 34 9.81 5.96 -1.15
N GLU A 35 9.40 6.53 -0.02
CA GLU A 35 8.13 7.22 0.19
C GLU A 35 8.18 8.62 -0.43
N ILE A 36 7.87 8.74 -1.72
CA ILE A 36 8.01 9.99 -2.48
C ILE A 36 7.05 11.06 -1.97
N SER A 37 5.79 10.69 -1.73
CA SER A 37 4.78 11.63 -1.24
C SER A 37 5.12 12.18 0.15
N ILE A 38 5.65 11.34 1.03
CA ILE A 38 6.13 11.76 2.36
C ILE A 38 7.31 12.74 2.22
N ALA A 39 8.27 12.43 1.36
CA ALA A 39 9.41 13.31 1.09
C ALA A 39 8.98 14.66 0.48
N LEU A 40 7.84 14.69 -0.23
CA LEU A 40 7.21 15.91 -0.75
C LEU A 40 6.35 16.63 0.30
N GLY A 41 6.31 16.14 1.54
CA GLY A 41 5.62 16.75 2.67
C GLY A 41 4.17 16.30 2.84
N ARG A 42 3.81 15.09 2.35
CA ARG A 42 2.55 14.47 2.71
C ARG A 42 2.55 14.16 4.20
N ASP A 43 1.46 14.52 4.85
CA ASP A 43 1.16 14.18 6.24
C ASP A 43 -0.09 13.28 6.24
N PRO A 44 0.07 11.96 6.34
CA PRO A 44 -1.03 11.00 6.27
C PRO A 44 -2.04 11.15 7.40
N GLU A 45 -1.59 11.66 8.55
CA GLU A 45 -2.45 11.85 9.73
C GLU A 45 -3.26 13.15 9.68
N SER A 46 -2.93 14.05 8.75
CA SER A 46 -3.59 15.36 8.67
C SER A 46 -5.02 15.25 8.13
N LEU A 47 -5.91 16.01 8.74
CA LEU A 47 -7.27 16.25 8.24
C LEU A 47 -7.31 17.32 7.14
N ASP A 48 -6.26 18.11 7.00
CA ASP A 48 -6.12 19.12 5.94
C ASP A 48 -5.65 18.44 4.65
N LEU A 49 -6.54 18.37 3.65
CA LEU A 49 -6.25 17.73 2.35
C LEU A 49 -5.03 18.35 1.63
N ARG A 50 -4.68 19.62 1.92
CA ARG A 50 -3.47 20.24 1.36
C ARG A 50 -2.18 19.65 1.93
N LYS A 51 -2.24 19.09 3.14
CA LYS A 51 -1.13 18.41 3.80
C LYS A 51 -1.17 16.90 3.55
N ARG A 52 -2.36 16.32 3.53
CA ARG A 52 -2.55 14.89 3.36
C ARG A 52 -2.20 14.40 1.95
N HIS A 53 -2.33 15.22 0.92
CA HIS A 53 -2.32 14.90 -0.49
C HIS A 53 -3.46 13.91 -0.89
N PRO A 54 -4.04 14.02 -2.09
CA PRO A 54 -5.12 13.14 -2.53
C PRO A 54 -4.62 11.75 -2.97
N PHE A 55 -3.32 11.54 -3.09
CA PHE A 55 -2.69 10.30 -3.49
C PHE A 55 -1.38 10.09 -2.73
N ASP A 56 -0.95 8.85 -2.65
CA ASP A 56 0.37 8.44 -2.21
C ASP A 56 1.15 7.89 -3.39
N LEU A 57 2.43 8.20 -3.46
CA LEU A 57 3.35 7.71 -4.46
C LEU A 57 4.61 7.20 -3.79
N ALA A 58 4.97 5.97 -4.06
CA ALA A 58 6.23 5.39 -3.62
C ALA A 58 6.91 4.61 -4.75
N LEU A 59 8.25 4.56 -4.73
CA LEU A 59 9.01 3.56 -5.46
C LEU A 59 9.25 2.38 -4.53
N ALA A 60 8.72 1.22 -4.91
CA ALA A 60 8.84 0.00 -4.15
C ALA A 60 9.66 -1.05 -4.89
N ARG A 61 10.30 -1.93 -4.12
CA ARG A 61 10.97 -3.12 -4.65
C ARG A 61 10.72 -4.32 -3.75
N ILE A 62 10.49 -5.46 -4.38
CA ILE A 62 10.37 -6.75 -3.71
C ILE A 62 11.64 -7.53 -4.03
N PRO A 63 12.49 -7.86 -3.04
CA PRO A 63 13.70 -8.64 -3.27
C PRO A 63 13.37 -10.06 -3.77
N LYS A 64 14.35 -10.70 -4.42
CA LYS A 64 14.26 -12.10 -4.86
C LYS A 64 13.66 -13.01 -3.80
N GLY A 65 12.73 -13.86 -4.21
CA GLY A 65 12.07 -14.88 -3.39
C GLY A 65 11.14 -14.32 -2.31
N LYS A 66 10.85 -13.03 -2.32
CA LYS A 66 9.93 -12.39 -1.37
C LYS A 66 8.57 -12.12 -2.00
N THR A 67 7.59 -11.99 -1.12
CA THR A 67 6.24 -11.50 -1.43
C THR A 67 6.07 -10.17 -0.72
N LEU A 68 5.34 -9.22 -1.31
CA LEU A 68 5.15 -7.88 -0.76
C LEU A 68 4.54 -7.92 0.65
N CYS A 69 3.39 -8.58 0.76
CA CYS A 69 2.55 -8.67 1.95
C CYS A 69 1.61 -9.88 1.83
N PRO A 70 0.81 -10.22 2.85
CA PRO A 70 -0.26 -11.20 2.71
C PRO A 70 -1.25 -10.84 1.60
N TYR A 71 -1.92 -11.84 1.03
CA TYR A 71 -3.04 -11.65 0.10
C TYR A 71 -4.13 -10.86 0.80
N HIS A 72 -4.54 -9.73 0.23
CA HIS A 72 -5.45 -8.78 0.89
C HIS A 72 -6.27 -7.98 -0.11
N SER A 73 -7.34 -7.38 0.38
CA SER A 73 -8.11 -6.35 -0.30
C SER A 73 -8.31 -5.13 0.60
N HIS A 74 -8.42 -3.97 0.00
CA HIS A 74 -8.79 -2.72 0.66
C HIS A 74 -10.29 -2.50 0.60
N SER A 75 -10.89 -1.93 1.64
CA SER A 75 -12.33 -1.61 1.65
C SER A 75 -12.66 -0.36 0.84
N ALA A 76 -11.72 0.57 0.72
CA ALA A 76 -11.92 1.87 0.10
C ALA A 76 -10.75 2.34 -0.77
N GLU A 77 -9.51 1.90 -0.50
CA GLU A 77 -8.32 2.34 -1.23
C GLU A 77 -8.22 1.68 -2.60
N SER A 78 -7.85 2.48 -3.60
CA SER A 78 -7.49 2.03 -4.94
C SER A 78 -5.98 2.09 -5.12
N GLU A 79 -5.40 1.09 -5.77
CA GLU A 79 -3.97 1.00 -5.99
C GLU A 79 -3.63 0.83 -7.47
N LEU A 80 -2.79 1.73 -7.99
CA LEU A 80 -2.23 1.67 -9.35
C LEU A 80 -0.74 1.33 -9.26
N TYR A 81 -0.30 0.38 -10.07
CA TYR A 81 1.08 -0.07 -10.16
C TYR A 81 1.64 0.16 -11.56
N LEU A 82 2.90 0.58 -11.63
CA LEU A 82 3.66 0.70 -12.88
C LEU A 82 5.01 0.02 -12.70
N VAL A 83 5.24 -1.06 -13.42
CA VAL A 83 6.47 -1.85 -13.35
C VAL A 83 7.63 -1.13 -14.04
N ILE A 84 8.75 -1.05 -13.35
CA ILE A 84 9.97 -0.37 -13.82
C ILE A 84 11.02 -1.39 -14.27
N SER A 85 11.23 -2.47 -13.47
CA SER A 85 12.19 -3.54 -13.82
C SER A 85 11.90 -4.83 -13.07
N GLY A 86 12.46 -5.93 -13.54
CA GLY A 86 12.25 -7.27 -13.01
C GLY A 86 10.90 -7.85 -13.43
N GLN A 87 10.56 -8.99 -12.83
CA GLN A 87 9.27 -9.67 -13.04
C GLN A 87 8.53 -9.84 -11.73
N GLY A 88 7.22 -9.55 -11.76
CA GLY A 88 6.30 -9.83 -10.68
C GLY A 88 5.32 -10.95 -11.03
N ASN A 89 4.95 -11.73 -10.04
CA ASN A 89 3.80 -12.63 -10.10
C ASN A 89 2.68 -12.00 -9.27
N ILE A 90 1.60 -11.62 -9.94
CA ILE A 90 0.44 -10.98 -9.34
C ILE A 90 -0.65 -12.01 -9.17
N ARG A 91 -0.98 -12.34 -7.92
CA ARG A 91 -2.11 -13.21 -7.58
C ARG A 91 -3.35 -12.36 -7.36
N ASP A 92 -4.44 -12.75 -7.97
CA ASP A 92 -5.80 -12.27 -7.73
C ASP A 92 -6.78 -13.43 -7.49
N LYS A 93 -8.10 -13.18 -7.56
CA LYS A 93 -9.14 -14.21 -7.41
C LYS A 93 -9.20 -15.21 -8.56
N ASP A 94 -8.72 -14.84 -9.73
CA ASP A 94 -8.79 -15.64 -10.96
C ASP A 94 -7.48 -16.45 -11.19
N GLY A 95 -6.45 -16.20 -10.40
CA GLY A 95 -5.19 -16.93 -10.48
C GLY A 95 -3.95 -16.08 -10.31
N SER A 96 -2.98 -16.26 -11.18
CA SER A 96 -1.70 -15.54 -11.15
C SER A 96 -1.30 -15.10 -12.54
N THR A 97 -0.85 -13.85 -12.64
CA THR A 97 -0.38 -13.22 -13.87
C THR A 97 1.05 -12.73 -13.71
N ILE A 98 1.91 -13.01 -14.68
CA ILE A 98 3.26 -12.45 -14.73
C ILE A 98 3.19 -11.05 -15.35
N VAL A 99 3.84 -10.09 -14.68
CA VAL A 99 4.01 -8.72 -15.15
C VAL A 99 5.49 -8.40 -15.29
N THR A 100 5.82 -7.52 -16.24
CA THR A 100 7.19 -7.14 -16.60
C THR A 100 7.33 -5.63 -16.75
N ALA A 101 8.54 -5.14 -16.95
CA ALA A 101 8.80 -3.71 -17.14
C ALA A 101 7.91 -3.09 -18.23
N GLY A 102 7.24 -1.99 -17.90
CA GLY A 102 6.29 -1.28 -18.75
C GLY A 102 4.83 -1.67 -18.53
N ASP A 103 4.54 -2.78 -17.86
CA ASP A 103 3.17 -3.14 -17.51
C ASP A 103 2.62 -2.21 -16.43
N ALA A 104 1.35 -1.87 -16.53
CA ALA A 104 0.60 -1.19 -15.49
C ALA A 104 -0.66 -2.01 -15.16
N PHE A 105 -1.01 -2.06 -13.89
CA PHE A 105 -2.20 -2.75 -13.41
C PHE A 105 -2.82 -2.02 -12.22
N PHE A 106 -4.09 -2.28 -11.97
CA PHE A 106 -4.90 -1.52 -11.03
C PHE A 106 -5.81 -2.44 -10.23
N PHE A 107 -5.97 -2.15 -8.96
CA PHE A 107 -6.93 -2.79 -8.08
C PHE A 107 -7.88 -1.76 -7.49
N SER A 108 -9.17 -2.01 -7.67
CA SER A 108 -10.25 -1.25 -7.03
C SER A 108 -10.50 -1.76 -5.61
N PRO A 109 -11.20 -0.98 -4.78
CA PRO A 109 -11.69 -1.48 -3.50
C PRO A 109 -12.41 -2.83 -3.63
N GLY A 110 -12.11 -3.76 -2.72
CA GLY A 110 -12.65 -5.12 -2.72
C GLY A 110 -11.89 -6.13 -3.58
N GLU A 111 -11.02 -5.71 -4.48
CA GLU A 111 -10.22 -6.61 -5.32
C GLU A 111 -9.01 -7.13 -4.55
N ALA A 112 -9.10 -8.39 -4.11
CA ALA A 112 -8.01 -9.01 -3.37
C ALA A 112 -6.82 -9.33 -4.29
N HIS A 113 -5.62 -9.01 -3.81
CA HIS A 113 -4.39 -9.20 -4.59
C HIS A 113 -3.15 -9.46 -3.73
N GLN A 114 -2.10 -9.95 -4.37
CA GLN A 114 -0.79 -10.17 -3.77
C GLN A 114 0.30 -10.10 -4.84
N LEU A 115 1.37 -9.38 -4.55
CA LEU A 115 2.53 -9.24 -5.42
C LEU A 115 3.69 -10.08 -4.87
N ALA A 116 4.31 -10.89 -5.72
CA ALA A 116 5.53 -11.61 -5.41
C ALA A 116 6.59 -11.35 -6.47
N ASN A 117 7.86 -11.38 -6.08
CA ASN A 117 8.96 -11.35 -7.04
C ASN A 117 9.07 -12.71 -7.73
N ALA A 118 9.07 -12.73 -9.06
CA ALA A 118 9.19 -13.91 -9.91
C ALA A 118 10.55 -13.98 -10.65
N ASP A 119 11.52 -13.12 -10.26
CA ASP A 119 12.82 -12.97 -10.92
C ASP A 119 13.99 -13.21 -9.95
N GLU A 120 15.19 -13.28 -10.51
CA GLU A 120 16.45 -13.30 -9.77
C GLU A 120 16.85 -11.89 -9.28
N GLU A 121 16.42 -10.85 -10.00
CA GLU A 121 16.63 -9.44 -9.66
C GLU A 121 15.45 -8.90 -8.86
N ASP A 122 15.59 -7.71 -8.26
CA ASP A 122 14.50 -7.04 -7.55
C ASP A 122 13.34 -6.72 -8.52
N PHE A 123 12.12 -7.04 -8.13
CA PHE A 123 10.91 -6.57 -8.81
C PHE A 123 10.62 -5.14 -8.38
N VAL A 124 10.79 -4.16 -9.27
CA VAL A 124 10.72 -2.72 -8.98
C VAL A 124 9.54 -2.09 -9.68
N TYR A 125 8.75 -1.31 -8.94
CA TYR A 125 7.56 -0.65 -9.45
C TYR A 125 7.25 0.65 -8.69
N TYR A 126 6.50 1.55 -9.34
CA TYR A 126 5.79 2.61 -8.63
C TYR A 126 4.43 2.10 -8.17
N ILE A 127 4.05 2.47 -6.94
CA ILE A 127 2.69 2.34 -6.42
C ILE A 127 2.10 3.73 -6.21
N ILE A 128 0.88 3.92 -6.66
CA ILE A 128 0.07 5.12 -6.46
C ILE A 128 -1.25 4.69 -5.83
N ALA A 129 -1.52 5.19 -4.62
CA ALA A 129 -2.75 4.92 -3.89
C ALA A 129 -3.54 6.22 -3.66
N ASP A 130 -4.86 6.17 -3.59
CA ASP A 130 -5.70 7.36 -3.45
C ASP A 130 -5.96 7.80 -2.00
N ASN A 131 -5.48 7.04 -1.02
CA ASN A 131 -5.53 7.36 0.41
C ASN A 131 -6.91 7.79 0.93
N PRO A 132 -7.96 7.01 0.78
CA PRO A 132 -9.25 7.31 1.37
C PRO A 132 -9.17 7.32 2.91
N ARG A 133 -10.12 7.96 3.54
CA ARG A 133 -10.31 7.83 4.99
C ARG A 133 -11.15 6.60 5.30
N GLY A 134 -10.82 5.93 6.41
CA GLY A 134 -11.60 4.81 6.91
C GLY A 134 -11.40 3.54 6.09
N ASP A 135 -10.27 3.43 5.39
CA ASP A 135 -9.90 2.17 4.75
C ASP A 135 -9.63 1.08 5.80
N SER A 136 -9.92 -0.14 5.41
CA SER A 136 -9.59 -1.35 6.16
C SER A 136 -9.12 -2.42 5.19
N CYS A 137 -8.23 -3.32 5.65
CA CYS A 137 -7.81 -4.45 4.83
C CYS A 137 -8.45 -5.74 5.32
N TYR A 138 -8.89 -6.55 4.37
CA TYR A 138 -9.27 -7.93 4.63
C TYR A 138 -8.19 -8.87 4.07
N TYR A 139 -7.86 -9.93 4.82
CA TYR A 139 -6.86 -10.94 4.45
C TYR A 139 -7.54 -12.30 4.21
N PRO A 140 -7.97 -12.64 2.99
CA PRO A 140 -8.78 -13.83 2.72
C PRO A 140 -8.13 -15.14 3.14
N ASP A 141 -6.79 -15.27 3.02
CA ASP A 141 -6.06 -16.50 3.38
C ASP A 141 -6.07 -16.81 4.90
N SER A 142 -6.34 -15.80 5.74
CA SER A 142 -6.26 -15.94 7.20
C SER A 142 -7.51 -15.48 7.96
N GLY A 143 -8.50 -14.91 7.25
CA GLY A 143 -9.72 -14.39 7.84
C GLY A 143 -9.52 -13.18 8.78
N LYS A 144 -8.40 -12.46 8.62
CA LYS A 144 -8.08 -11.30 9.46
C LYS A 144 -8.53 -10.01 8.82
N PHE A 145 -8.64 -8.98 9.66
CA PHE A 145 -8.86 -7.61 9.24
C PHE A 145 -7.81 -6.69 9.85
N ALA A 146 -7.33 -5.73 9.07
CA ALA A 146 -6.67 -4.55 9.59
C ALA A 146 -7.72 -3.44 9.67
N VAL A 147 -7.93 -2.88 10.84
CA VAL A 147 -8.91 -1.82 11.08
C VAL A 147 -8.27 -0.69 11.87
N MET A 148 -8.75 0.52 11.63
CA MET A 148 -8.29 1.69 12.38
C MET A 148 -9.06 1.83 13.67
N LYS A 149 -8.34 2.00 14.79
CA LYS A 149 -8.92 2.39 16.08
C LYS A 149 -9.00 3.90 16.20
N GLU A 150 -9.72 4.34 17.24
CA GLU A 150 -9.67 5.73 17.69
C GLU A 150 -8.20 6.12 17.94
N GLY A 151 -7.78 7.28 17.41
CA GLY A 151 -6.39 7.75 17.47
C GLY A 151 -5.51 7.33 16.27
N ASN A 152 -6.11 6.75 15.21
CA ASN A 152 -5.44 6.30 13.98
C ASN A 152 -4.43 5.13 14.17
N ASP A 153 -4.56 4.36 15.22
CA ASP A 153 -3.77 3.14 15.41
C ASP A 153 -4.37 1.99 14.58
N GLU A 154 -3.61 1.45 13.64
CA GLU A 154 -3.98 0.21 12.93
C GLU A 154 -3.86 -0.99 13.87
N VAL A 155 -4.89 -1.80 13.92
CA VAL A 155 -4.89 -3.08 14.63
C VAL A 155 -5.30 -4.22 13.72
N ILE A 156 -4.66 -5.37 13.92
CA ILE A 156 -5.04 -6.61 13.24
C ILE A 156 -5.96 -7.39 14.16
N VAL A 157 -7.18 -7.65 13.69
CA VAL A 157 -8.18 -8.44 14.42
C VAL A 157 -8.44 -9.75 13.67
N ASN A 158 -8.73 -10.79 14.44
CA ASN A 158 -9.23 -12.05 13.92
C ASN A 158 -10.68 -12.12 14.36
N GLY A 159 -11.64 -11.95 13.44
CA GLY A 159 -13.05 -11.83 13.74
C GLY A 159 -13.87 -12.91 13.05
N ASN A 160 -14.89 -13.41 13.75
CA ASN A 160 -15.97 -14.19 13.14
C ASN A 160 -17.16 -13.27 12.92
N GLU A 161 -17.97 -13.59 11.93
CA GLU A 161 -19.31 -13.00 11.80
C GLU A 161 -20.11 -13.32 13.05
N THR A 162 -20.79 -12.32 13.58
CA THR A 162 -21.66 -12.44 14.76
C THR A 162 -22.95 -11.64 14.53
N ASP A 163 -23.97 -11.91 15.31
CA ASP A 163 -25.19 -11.10 15.31
C ASP A 163 -24.91 -9.72 15.93
N TYR A 164 -25.62 -8.70 15.42
CA TYR A 164 -25.44 -7.31 15.87
C TYR A 164 -25.66 -7.14 17.37
N PHE A 165 -26.57 -7.92 17.94
CA PHE A 165 -26.98 -7.82 19.35
C PHE A 165 -26.22 -8.80 20.26
N GLU A 166 -25.40 -9.71 19.70
CA GLU A 166 -24.67 -10.69 20.50
C GLU A 166 -23.70 -10.00 21.47
N GLY A 167 -23.96 -10.22 22.77
CA GLY A 167 -23.16 -9.63 23.86
C GLY A 167 -23.60 -8.24 24.31
N GLU A 168 -24.65 -7.66 23.69
CA GLU A 168 -25.15 -6.32 24.02
C GLU A 168 -26.45 -6.35 24.85
N GLU A 169 -27.18 -7.47 24.91
CA GLU A 169 -28.40 -7.68 25.67
C GLU A 169 -28.18 -8.50 26.97
#